data_a98217e45d75fa6ddb820aa186de5091
#
_entry.id   a98217e45d75fa6ddb820aa186de5091
#
_cell.length_a   1.000
_cell.length_b   1.000
_cell.length_c   1.000
_cell.angle_alpha   90.00
_cell.angle_beta   90.00
_cell.angle_gamma   90.00
#
_symmetry.space_group_name_H-M   'P 1'
#
loop_
_entity.id
_entity.type
_entity.pdbx_description
1 polymer ?
#
loop_
_entity_poly.entity_id
_entity_poly.type
_entity_poly.pdbx_seq_one_letter_code
_entity_poly.pdbx_strand_id
1 'polypeptide(L)'
;MADEAEKKGLWQKLRRPSTKYTLGGLLTIGFVLGVLFWGGFNTAMEATNEESFCISCHEMKDYVYQEYKQTVHYSNRTGVRATCPDCHVPKEWTHKMMRKIQASNEVLHKILGTINTPEKFEAKRLQLAQNVWRSMKKTDSRECRNCHDFESMDFGAQQRRAVKQHSEGLDAGKTCIDCHKGIAHSLPSLVDVDPSAVLGDGSKH
;
A
#
# COMPACT_ATOMS: atom_id res chain seq x y z
N MET A 1 -53.41 -35.10 -6.20
CA MET A 1 -52.80 -34.49 -4.99
C MET A 1 -51.34 -34.91 -5.03
N ALA A 2 -50.58 -34.20 -5.83
CA ALA A 2 -49.15 -34.44 -5.99
C ALA A 2 -48.41 -33.27 -5.39
N ASP A 3 -47.66 -33.60 -4.38
CA ASP A 3 -46.29 -33.19 -4.09
C ASP A 3 -45.97 -31.70 -4.30
N GLU A 4 -46.36 -30.88 -3.34
CA GLU A 4 -45.64 -29.65 -3.02
C GLU A 4 -44.40 -30.03 -2.20
N ALA A 5 -43.39 -30.55 -2.85
CA ALA A 5 -42.06 -30.66 -2.31
C ALA A 5 -41.50 -29.23 -2.17
N GLU A 6 -41.87 -28.60 -1.07
CA GLU A 6 -41.41 -27.30 -0.61
C GLU A 6 -39.89 -27.22 -0.74
N LYS A 7 -39.42 -26.45 -1.69
CA LYS A 7 -38.00 -26.02 -1.77
C LYS A 7 -37.65 -25.24 -0.51
N LYS A 8 -37.38 -25.97 0.55
CA LYS A 8 -36.91 -25.35 1.82
C LYS A 8 -35.62 -24.60 1.51
N GLY A 9 -35.74 -23.28 1.49
CA GLY A 9 -34.62 -22.40 1.14
C GLY A 9 -33.41 -22.66 2.00
N LEU A 10 -32.21 -22.33 1.50
CA LEU A 10 -30.94 -22.47 2.23
C LEU A 10 -30.99 -21.94 3.66
N TRP A 11 -31.71 -20.84 3.87
CA TRP A 11 -31.95 -20.23 5.18
C TRP A 11 -32.69 -21.13 6.18
N GLN A 12 -33.68 -21.91 5.73
CA GLN A 12 -34.38 -22.85 6.60
C GLN A 12 -33.50 -24.04 7.00
N LYS A 13 -32.62 -24.49 6.07
CA LYS A 13 -31.64 -25.55 6.37
C LYS A 13 -30.61 -25.06 7.40
N LEU A 14 -30.14 -23.83 7.30
CA LEU A 14 -29.16 -23.24 8.21
C LEU A 14 -29.73 -23.00 9.62
N ARG A 15 -31.04 -22.74 9.74
CA ARG A 15 -31.70 -22.49 11.05
C ARG A 15 -32.18 -23.78 11.76
N ARG A 16 -32.05 -24.93 11.15
CA ARG A 16 -32.43 -26.19 11.81
C ARG A 16 -31.43 -26.50 12.91
N PRO A 17 -31.92 -26.86 14.12
CA PRO A 17 -31.04 -27.34 15.19
C PRO A 17 -30.32 -28.61 14.74
N SER A 18 -29.06 -28.75 15.10
CA SER A 18 -28.28 -29.94 14.81
C SER A 18 -28.77 -31.10 15.69
N THR A 19 -29.03 -32.24 15.07
CA THR A 19 -29.36 -33.48 15.78
C THR A 19 -28.12 -34.31 16.14
N LYS A 20 -26.95 -33.97 15.54
CA LYS A 20 -25.67 -34.71 15.71
C LYS A 20 -24.74 -34.06 16.74
N TYR A 21 -24.80 -32.73 16.84
CA TYR A 21 -23.85 -31.97 17.67
C TYR A 21 -24.59 -31.14 18.69
N THR A 22 -24.06 -31.11 19.91
CA THR A 22 -24.58 -30.22 20.95
C THR A 22 -24.28 -28.77 20.65
N LEU A 23 -25.11 -27.84 21.11
CA LEU A 23 -24.88 -26.41 20.96
C LEU A 23 -23.50 -26.00 21.50
N GLY A 24 -23.13 -26.50 22.68
CA GLY A 24 -21.80 -26.25 23.26
C GLY A 24 -20.65 -26.69 22.34
N GLY A 25 -20.76 -27.87 21.76
CA GLY A 25 -19.75 -28.39 20.82
C GLY A 25 -19.62 -27.50 19.58
N LEU A 26 -20.75 -27.06 19.01
CA LEU A 26 -20.73 -26.17 17.84
C LEU A 26 -20.13 -24.80 18.16
N LEU A 27 -20.46 -24.23 19.31
CA LEU A 27 -19.91 -22.97 19.79
C LEU A 27 -18.39 -23.08 20.04
N THR A 28 -17.95 -24.17 20.67
CA THR A 28 -16.50 -24.40 20.89
C THR A 28 -15.76 -24.57 19.60
N ILE A 29 -16.27 -25.38 18.67
CA ILE A 29 -15.64 -25.53 17.35
C ILE A 29 -15.61 -24.19 16.60
N GLY A 30 -16.71 -23.46 16.57
CA GLY A 30 -16.80 -22.15 15.94
C GLY A 30 -15.82 -21.15 16.54
N PHE A 31 -15.69 -21.12 17.85
CA PHE A 31 -14.73 -20.27 18.56
C PHE A 31 -13.28 -20.63 18.18
N VAL A 32 -12.92 -21.91 18.26
CA VAL A 32 -11.57 -22.37 17.90
C VAL A 32 -11.24 -22.05 16.44
N LEU A 33 -12.17 -22.34 15.52
CA LEU A 33 -11.98 -22.01 14.10
C LEU A 33 -11.87 -20.50 13.89
N GLY A 34 -12.62 -19.69 14.60
CA GLY A 34 -12.54 -18.23 14.55
C GLY A 34 -11.18 -17.72 15.02
N VAL A 35 -10.65 -18.24 16.11
CA VAL A 35 -9.31 -17.89 16.62
C VAL A 35 -8.23 -18.30 15.63
N LEU A 36 -8.29 -19.52 15.11
CA LEU A 36 -7.32 -20.00 14.10
C LEU A 36 -7.38 -19.19 12.80
N PHE A 37 -8.60 -18.90 12.33
CA PHE A 37 -8.79 -18.05 11.15
C PHE A 37 -8.20 -16.66 11.36
N TRP A 38 -8.56 -16.01 12.47
CA TRP A 38 -8.09 -14.66 12.76
C TRP A 38 -6.57 -14.59 12.94
N GLY A 39 -6.00 -15.54 13.69
CA GLY A 39 -4.56 -15.64 13.87
C GLY A 39 -3.84 -15.89 12.54
N GLY A 40 -4.28 -16.87 11.76
CA GLY A 40 -3.71 -17.19 10.46
C GLY A 40 -3.83 -16.04 9.47
N PHE A 41 -4.99 -15.38 9.45
CA PHE A 41 -5.21 -14.21 8.60
C PHE A 41 -4.25 -13.05 8.94
N ASN A 42 -4.12 -12.69 10.21
CA ASN A 42 -3.19 -11.63 10.61
C ASN A 42 -1.73 -12.01 10.33
N THR A 43 -1.36 -13.27 10.58
CA THR A 43 -0.02 -13.76 10.24
C THR A 43 0.27 -13.63 8.74
N ALA A 44 -0.66 -14.02 7.88
CA ALA A 44 -0.53 -13.87 6.43
C ALA A 44 -0.45 -12.39 6.01
N MET A 45 -1.21 -11.53 6.66
CA MET A 45 -1.16 -10.08 6.42
C MET A 45 0.22 -9.49 6.74
N GLU A 46 0.83 -9.88 7.85
CA GLU A 46 2.17 -9.38 8.22
C GLU A 46 3.27 -10.04 7.38
N ALA A 47 3.20 -11.34 7.11
CA ALA A 47 4.17 -12.02 6.23
C ALA A 47 4.23 -11.40 4.83
N THR A 48 3.10 -10.91 4.32
CA THR A 48 3.06 -10.19 3.04
C THR A 48 3.42 -8.69 3.16
N ASN A 49 3.81 -8.22 4.34
CA ASN A 49 4.36 -6.88 4.58
C ASN A 49 5.89 -6.88 4.72
N GLU A 50 6.54 -8.01 4.61
CA GLU A 50 7.99 -8.08 4.63
C GLU A 50 8.58 -7.62 3.29
N GLU A 51 9.72 -6.91 3.34
CA GLU A 51 10.45 -6.49 2.14
C GLU A 51 10.80 -7.69 1.26
N SER A 52 11.16 -8.82 1.88
CA SER A 52 11.46 -10.08 1.22
C SER A 52 10.31 -10.59 0.35
N PHE A 53 9.07 -10.40 0.79
CA PHE A 53 7.88 -10.71 -0.01
C PHE A 53 7.79 -9.79 -1.24
N CYS A 54 7.98 -8.49 -1.07
CA CYS A 54 7.91 -7.53 -2.18
C CYS A 54 8.96 -7.84 -3.27
N ILE A 55 10.20 -8.10 -2.87
CA ILE A 55 11.31 -8.41 -3.80
C ILE A 55 11.34 -9.86 -4.26
N SER A 56 10.38 -10.69 -3.87
CA SER A 56 10.22 -12.04 -4.45
C SER A 56 9.79 -12.00 -5.92
N CYS A 57 9.19 -10.89 -6.36
CA CYS A 57 8.90 -10.64 -7.77
C CYS A 57 10.12 -10.01 -8.45
N HIS A 58 10.54 -10.57 -9.60
CA HIS A 58 11.73 -10.08 -10.30
C HIS A 58 11.57 -8.62 -10.75
N GLU A 59 10.37 -8.16 -11.12
CA GLU A 59 10.11 -6.77 -11.51
C GLU A 59 10.41 -5.79 -10.35
N MET A 60 10.09 -6.19 -9.13
CA MET A 60 10.45 -5.38 -7.96
C MET A 60 11.94 -5.47 -7.65
N LYS A 61 12.51 -6.67 -7.68
CA LYS A 61 13.90 -6.95 -7.35
C LYS A 61 14.89 -6.32 -8.33
N ASP A 62 14.62 -6.43 -9.62
CA ASP A 62 15.58 -6.08 -10.67
C ASP A 62 15.48 -4.60 -11.08
N TYR A 63 14.33 -3.96 -10.87
CA TYR A 63 14.10 -2.55 -11.22
C TYR A 63 14.13 -1.65 -9.98
N VAL A 64 13.01 -1.47 -9.33
CA VAL A 64 12.84 -0.45 -8.28
C VAL A 64 13.69 -0.71 -7.02
N TYR A 65 13.96 -1.97 -6.68
CA TYR A 65 14.81 -2.29 -5.53
C TYR A 65 16.28 -1.91 -5.75
N GLN A 66 16.79 -2.04 -6.99
CA GLN A 66 18.16 -1.61 -7.29
C GLN A 66 18.30 -0.09 -7.17
N GLU A 67 17.30 0.67 -7.61
CA GLU A 67 17.25 2.12 -7.44
C GLU A 67 17.18 2.51 -5.97
N TYR A 68 16.27 1.86 -5.22
CA TYR A 68 16.08 2.08 -3.79
C TYR A 68 17.38 1.90 -2.99
N LYS A 69 18.19 0.89 -3.31
CA LYS A 69 19.49 0.65 -2.66
C LYS A 69 20.48 1.82 -2.76
N GLN A 70 20.31 2.72 -3.69
CA GLN A 70 21.16 3.89 -3.88
C GLN A 70 20.68 5.12 -3.08
N THR A 71 19.62 4.98 -2.29
CA THR A 71 18.98 6.11 -1.61
C THR A 71 19.35 6.20 -0.13
N VAL A 72 19.16 7.40 0.44
CA VAL A 72 19.33 7.65 1.88
C VAL A 72 18.30 6.90 2.73
N HIS A 73 17.20 6.44 2.16
CA HIS A 73 16.21 5.63 2.85
C HIS A 73 16.63 4.16 2.98
N TYR A 74 17.54 3.71 2.12
CA TYR A 74 18.15 2.39 2.24
C TYR A 74 19.33 2.39 3.20
N SER A 75 20.23 3.37 3.08
CA SER A 75 21.44 3.45 3.93
C SER A 75 21.75 4.91 4.24
N ASN A 76 21.90 5.21 5.51
CA ASN A 76 22.20 6.55 6.00
C ASN A 76 23.01 6.51 7.30
N ARG A 77 23.52 7.66 7.73
CA ARG A 77 24.35 7.80 8.94
C ARG A 77 23.64 7.46 10.26
N THR A 78 22.29 7.48 10.28
CA THR A 78 21.51 7.22 11.50
C THR A 78 21.24 5.73 11.71
N GLY A 79 21.41 4.92 10.66
CA GLY A 79 21.09 3.49 10.68
C GLY A 79 19.59 3.18 10.60
N VAL A 80 18.72 4.18 10.49
CA VAL A 80 17.26 3.97 10.32
C VAL A 80 16.98 3.72 8.85
N ARG A 81 16.51 2.53 8.54
CA ARG A 81 16.15 2.13 7.17
C ARG A 81 14.63 2.04 7.03
N ALA A 82 14.08 2.69 6.01
CA ALA A 82 12.70 2.54 5.62
C ALA A 82 12.56 1.41 4.58
N THR A 83 11.77 0.39 4.86
CA THR A 83 11.52 -0.72 3.93
C THR A 83 10.39 -0.41 2.96
N CYS A 84 10.17 -1.25 1.95
CA CYS A 84 9.09 -1.05 0.98
C CYS A 84 7.72 -0.80 1.64
N PRO A 85 7.28 -1.61 2.63
CA PRO A 85 5.99 -1.39 3.28
C PRO A 85 5.93 -0.09 4.09
N ASP A 86 7.03 0.44 4.61
CA ASP A 86 7.00 1.69 5.38
C ASP A 86 6.52 2.89 4.55
N CYS A 87 6.74 2.86 3.23
CA CYS A 87 6.29 3.89 2.30
C CYS A 87 5.01 3.51 1.53
N HIS A 88 4.78 2.21 1.29
CA HIS A 88 3.73 1.74 0.40
C HIS A 88 2.54 1.08 1.07
N VAL A 89 2.65 0.75 2.37
CA VAL A 89 1.59 0.08 3.11
C VAL A 89 1.28 0.83 4.40
N PRO A 90 0.06 1.34 4.57
CA PRO A 90 -0.35 2.01 5.80
C PRO A 90 -0.17 1.13 7.04
N LYS A 91 0.25 1.73 8.16
CA LYS A 91 0.36 1.02 9.44
C LYS A 91 -1.00 0.70 10.06
N GLU A 92 -1.96 1.60 9.88
CA GLU A 92 -3.31 1.44 10.40
C GLU A 92 -4.05 0.29 9.70
N TRP A 93 -4.71 -0.55 10.47
CA TRP A 93 -5.30 -1.81 10.01
C TRP A 93 -6.30 -1.64 8.85
N THR A 94 -7.24 -0.70 8.97
CA THR A 94 -8.27 -0.47 7.94
C THR A 94 -7.65 -0.06 6.61
N HIS A 95 -6.72 0.89 6.65
CA HIS A 95 -6.02 1.37 5.45
C HIS A 95 -5.08 0.29 4.88
N LYS A 96 -4.45 -0.51 5.75
CA LYS A 96 -3.65 -1.67 5.35
C LYS A 96 -4.51 -2.66 4.57
N MET A 97 -5.71 -3.00 5.06
CA MET A 97 -6.66 -3.87 4.36
C MET A 97 -7.03 -3.32 2.98
N MET A 98 -7.40 -2.04 2.90
CA MET A 98 -7.73 -1.41 1.62
C MET A 98 -6.56 -1.47 0.64
N ARG A 99 -5.33 -1.21 1.12
CA ARG A 99 -4.12 -1.31 0.29
C ARG A 99 -3.87 -2.74 -0.20
N LYS A 100 -4.10 -3.75 0.63
CA LYS A 100 -3.96 -5.17 0.25
C LYS A 100 -4.99 -5.59 -0.80
N ILE A 101 -6.23 -5.12 -0.69
CA ILE A 101 -7.25 -5.34 -1.72
C ILE A 101 -6.80 -4.72 -3.05
N GLN A 102 -6.29 -3.48 -3.04
CA GLN A 102 -5.75 -2.83 -4.23
C GLN A 102 -4.55 -3.60 -4.82
N ALA A 103 -3.67 -4.14 -3.96
CA ALA A 103 -2.52 -4.92 -4.39
C ALA A 103 -2.91 -6.23 -5.10
N SER A 104 -4.13 -6.74 -4.93
CA SER A 104 -4.62 -7.90 -5.69
C SER A 104 -4.62 -7.64 -7.20
N ASN A 105 -4.87 -6.38 -7.61
CA ASN A 105 -4.75 -5.98 -9.01
C ASN A 105 -3.30 -5.99 -9.50
N GLU A 106 -2.34 -5.64 -8.64
CA GLU A 106 -0.90 -5.69 -8.96
C GLU A 106 -0.46 -7.14 -9.17
N VAL A 107 -0.92 -8.06 -8.32
CA VAL A 107 -0.69 -9.51 -8.47
C VAL A 107 -1.30 -10.05 -9.77
N LEU A 108 -2.51 -9.63 -10.12
CA LEU A 108 -3.12 -9.99 -11.39
C LEU A 108 -2.28 -9.54 -12.58
N HIS A 109 -1.81 -8.29 -12.57
CA HIS A 109 -0.96 -7.75 -13.62
C HIS A 109 0.42 -8.44 -13.68
N LYS A 110 0.94 -8.91 -12.55
CA LYS A 110 2.13 -9.78 -12.50
C LYS A 110 1.88 -11.09 -13.25
N ILE A 111 0.77 -11.76 -12.98
CA ILE A 111 0.39 -13.02 -13.67
C ILE A 111 0.23 -12.78 -15.16
N LEU A 112 -0.35 -11.65 -15.56
CA LEU A 112 -0.55 -11.28 -16.97
C LEU A 112 0.74 -10.80 -17.66
N GLY A 113 1.85 -10.62 -16.94
CA GLY A 113 3.14 -10.21 -17.50
C GLY A 113 3.14 -8.80 -18.10
N THR A 114 2.37 -7.87 -17.53
CA THR A 114 2.21 -6.52 -18.09
C THR A 114 3.43 -5.62 -17.93
N ILE A 115 4.34 -5.94 -17.00
CA ILE A 115 5.58 -5.21 -16.72
C ILE A 115 6.78 -6.14 -16.55
N ASN A 116 6.72 -7.34 -17.13
CA ASN A 116 7.70 -8.39 -16.92
C ASN A 116 9.02 -8.22 -17.68
N THR A 117 9.16 -7.18 -18.51
CA THR A 117 10.43 -6.80 -19.15
C THR A 117 10.78 -5.36 -18.82
N PRO A 118 12.08 -4.96 -18.90
CA PRO A 118 12.50 -3.58 -18.66
C PRO A 118 11.75 -2.58 -19.53
N GLU A 119 11.55 -2.87 -20.80
CA GLU A 119 10.89 -1.98 -21.77
C GLU A 119 9.41 -1.77 -21.37
N LYS A 120 8.71 -2.83 -21.00
CA LYS A 120 7.31 -2.75 -20.55
C LYS A 120 7.19 -1.99 -19.23
N PHE A 121 8.16 -2.17 -18.33
CA PHE A 121 8.19 -1.45 -17.06
C PHE A 121 8.42 0.05 -17.30
N GLU A 122 9.42 0.41 -18.11
CA GLU A 122 9.71 1.82 -18.42
C GLU A 122 8.54 2.50 -19.13
N ALA A 123 7.89 1.83 -20.08
CA ALA A 123 6.71 2.36 -20.76
C ALA A 123 5.55 2.68 -19.81
N LYS A 124 5.49 2.03 -18.63
CA LYS A 124 4.45 2.25 -17.60
C LYS A 124 4.94 3.02 -16.39
N ARG A 125 6.24 3.31 -16.28
CA ARG A 125 6.85 3.93 -15.09
C ARG A 125 6.14 5.22 -14.68
N LEU A 126 5.81 6.10 -15.60
CA LEU A 126 5.11 7.35 -15.30
C LEU A 126 3.72 7.08 -14.70
N GLN A 127 2.94 6.19 -15.31
CA GLN A 127 1.61 5.82 -14.82
C GLN A 127 1.66 5.23 -13.40
N LEU A 128 2.63 4.32 -13.16
CA LEU A 128 2.84 3.71 -11.85
C LEU A 128 3.24 4.75 -10.80
N ALA A 129 4.18 5.63 -11.14
CA ALA A 129 4.60 6.73 -10.26
C ALA A 129 3.44 7.67 -9.93
N GLN A 130 2.66 8.09 -10.92
CA GLN A 130 1.49 8.95 -10.72
C GLN A 130 0.43 8.30 -9.80
N ASN A 131 0.22 6.99 -9.90
CA ASN A 131 -0.70 6.28 -9.01
C ASN A 131 -0.25 6.38 -7.55
N VAL A 132 1.06 6.20 -7.29
CA VAL A 132 1.64 6.32 -5.95
C VAL A 132 1.57 7.77 -5.46
N TRP A 133 1.99 8.75 -6.27
CA TRP A 133 1.97 10.17 -5.90
C TRP A 133 0.55 10.65 -5.55
N ARG A 134 -0.46 10.27 -6.35
CA ARG A 134 -1.86 10.60 -6.06
C ARG A 134 -2.34 9.97 -4.76
N SER A 135 -1.97 8.73 -4.50
CA SER A 135 -2.33 8.06 -3.25
C SER A 135 -1.69 8.76 -2.05
N MET A 136 -0.40 9.06 -2.10
CA MET A 136 0.32 9.75 -1.03
C MET A 136 -0.21 11.18 -0.83
N LYS A 137 -0.50 11.91 -1.92
CA LYS A 137 -1.10 13.25 -1.82
C LYS A 137 -2.46 13.22 -1.14
N LYS A 138 -3.33 12.29 -1.51
CA LYS A 138 -4.68 12.13 -0.93
C LYS A 138 -4.65 11.85 0.58
N THR A 139 -3.58 11.25 1.07
CA THR A 139 -3.41 10.89 2.49
C THR A 139 -2.48 11.85 3.25
N ASP A 140 -2.23 13.02 2.72
CA ASP A 140 -1.28 14.01 3.28
C ASP A 140 0.09 13.40 3.57
N SER A 141 0.58 12.56 2.65
CA SER A 141 1.86 11.85 2.80
C SER A 141 2.02 11.14 4.15
N ARG A 142 0.95 10.52 4.63
CA ARG A 142 0.85 9.86 5.94
C ARG A 142 2.03 8.91 6.21
N GLU A 143 2.45 8.14 5.23
CA GLU A 143 3.55 7.18 5.37
C GLU A 143 4.88 7.89 5.67
N CYS A 144 5.12 9.06 5.08
CA CYS A 144 6.29 9.89 5.39
C CYS A 144 6.25 10.40 6.84
N ARG A 145 5.07 10.81 7.29
CA ARG A 145 4.84 11.33 8.64
C ARG A 145 5.01 10.29 9.75
N ASN A 146 5.05 9.00 9.41
CA ASN A 146 5.36 7.94 10.38
C ASN A 146 6.79 8.03 10.93
N CYS A 147 7.71 8.70 10.21
CA CYS A 147 9.11 8.89 10.62
C CYS A 147 9.53 10.36 10.58
N HIS A 148 8.92 11.17 9.71
CA HIS A 148 9.21 12.59 9.56
C HIS A 148 8.11 13.42 10.23
N ASP A 149 8.34 13.78 11.49
CA ASP A 149 7.49 14.71 12.21
C ASP A 149 7.98 16.15 11.92
N PHE A 150 7.11 16.92 11.27
CA PHE A 150 7.44 18.28 10.84
C PHE A 150 7.66 19.22 12.02
N GLU A 151 6.90 19.08 13.11
CA GLU A 151 7.01 19.92 14.29
C GLU A 151 8.33 19.70 15.06
N SER A 152 8.89 18.48 14.92
CA SER A 152 10.17 18.10 15.54
C SER A 152 11.38 18.34 14.65
N MET A 153 11.21 18.89 13.43
CA MET A 153 12.31 19.16 12.53
C MET A 153 13.13 20.37 12.98
N ASP A 154 14.45 20.21 13.03
CA ASP A 154 15.38 21.35 13.25
C ASP A 154 15.53 22.16 11.95
N PHE A 155 14.78 23.24 11.86
CA PHE A 155 14.87 24.17 10.74
C PHE A 155 16.22 24.89 10.67
N GLY A 156 16.90 25.07 11.82
CA GLY A 156 18.22 25.68 11.86
C GLY A 156 19.30 24.86 11.19
N ALA A 157 19.14 23.52 11.18
CA ALA A 157 20.04 22.59 10.51
C ALA A 157 19.75 22.41 9.01
N GLN A 158 18.63 22.94 8.52
CA GLN A 158 18.25 22.85 7.12
C GLN A 158 18.89 23.94 6.27
N GLN A 159 19.05 23.67 4.99
CA GLN A 159 19.44 24.71 4.01
C GLN A 159 18.35 25.79 3.93
N ARG A 160 18.74 27.06 3.79
CA ARG A 160 17.80 28.21 3.71
C ARG A 160 16.67 28.03 2.71
N ARG A 161 16.98 27.44 1.52
CA ARG A 161 15.97 27.13 0.51
C ARG A 161 14.94 26.10 1.02
N ALA A 162 15.40 25.07 1.73
CA ALA A 162 14.52 24.03 2.26
C ALA A 162 13.59 24.61 3.35
N VAL A 163 14.12 25.39 4.28
CA VAL A 163 13.33 26.10 5.32
C VAL A 163 12.21 26.91 4.69
N LYS A 164 12.54 27.75 3.70
CA LYS A 164 11.55 28.57 3.00
C LYS A 164 10.48 27.73 2.31
N GLN A 165 10.89 26.69 1.59
CA GLN A 165 9.94 25.83 0.85
C GLN A 165 9.06 24.99 1.79
N HIS A 166 9.58 24.56 2.93
CA HIS A 166 8.79 23.85 3.93
C HIS A 166 7.74 24.76 4.57
N SER A 167 8.11 25.96 5.01
CA SER A 167 7.17 26.93 5.59
C SER A 167 6.09 27.32 4.58
N GLU A 168 6.48 27.89 3.44
CA GLU A 168 5.53 28.36 2.42
C GLU A 168 4.71 27.23 1.81
N GLY A 169 5.29 26.04 1.62
CA GLY A 169 4.64 24.90 1.03
C GLY A 169 3.54 24.33 1.93
N LEU A 170 3.81 24.18 3.21
CA LEU A 170 2.83 23.67 4.17
C LEU A 170 1.70 24.66 4.41
N ASP A 171 2.01 25.95 4.51
CA ASP A 171 1.00 27.02 4.61
C ASP A 171 0.09 27.05 3.38
N ALA A 172 0.63 26.67 2.21
CA ALA A 172 -0.14 26.51 0.97
C ALA A 172 -0.84 25.16 0.82
N GLY A 173 -0.86 24.31 1.86
CA GLY A 173 -1.51 22.99 1.85
C GLY A 173 -0.82 21.96 0.98
N LYS A 174 0.48 22.13 0.64
CA LYS A 174 1.25 21.11 -0.07
C LYS A 174 1.61 19.97 0.85
N THR A 175 1.63 18.77 0.30
CA THR A 175 2.07 17.57 0.99
C THR A 175 3.55 17.25 0.69
N CYS A 176 4.17 16.36 1.46
CA CYS A 176 5.58 15.99 1.25
C CYS A 176 5.83 15.51 -0.18
N ILE A 177 4.93 14.67 -0.73
CA ILE A 177 5.09 14.10 -2.07
C ILE A 177 4.95 15.13 -3.19
N ASP A 178 4.35 16.28 -2.95
CA ASP A 178 4.25 17.31 -3.98
C ASP A 178 5.64 17.82 -4.39
N CYS A 179 6.61 17.83 -3.46
CA CYS A 179 7.98 18.26 -3.70
C CYS A 179 9.00 17.12 -3.68
N HIS A 180 8.79 16.08 -2.83
CA HIS A 180 9.75 15.00 -2.59
C HIS A 180 9.48 13.76 -3.47
N LYS A 181 9.36 13.97 -4.79
CA LYS A 181 9.30 12.87 -5.76
C LYS A 181 10.72 12.34 -6.05
N GLY A 182 10.83 11.05 -6.34
CA GLY A 182 12.13 10.45 -6.68
C GLY A 182 13.08 10.18 -5.51
N ILE A 183 12.59 10.20 -4.27
CA ILE A 183 13.43 10.00 -3.06
C ILE A 183 13.86 8.54 -2.84
N ALA A 184 13.15 7.59 -3.44
CA ALA A 184 13.41 6.16 -3.30
C ALA A 184 13.54 5.43 -4.64
N HIS A 185 13.09 6.04 -5.73
CA HIS A 185 13.12 5.47 -7.08
C HIS A 185 13.43 6.55 -8.09
N SER A 186 14.03 6.15 -9.21
CA SER A 186 14.29 7.05 -10.33
C SER A 186 13.00 7.67 -10.85
N LEU A 187 13.05 8.96 -11.14
CA LEU A 187 11.91 9.64 -11.75
C LEU A 187 11.68 9.09 -13.17
N PRO A 188 10.41 8.98 -13.59
CA PRO A 188 10.12 8.65 -14.98
C PRO A 188 10.65 9.72 -15.93
N SER A 189 11.00 9.32 -17.16
CA SER A 189 11.33 10.30 -18.21
C SER A 189 10.11 11.17 -18.49
N LEU A 190 10.32 12.50 -18.50
CA LEU A 190 9.27 13.49 -18.74
C LEU A 190 9.41 14.13 -20.13
N VAL A 191 10.21 13.56 -21.03
CA VAL A 191 10.58 14.17 -22.33
C VAL A 191 9.36 14.47 -23.20
N ASP A 192 8.29 13.67 -23.07
CA ASP A 192 7.05 13.82 -23.86
C ASP A 192 5.79 13.99 -23.01
N VAL A 193 5.93 14.44 -21.75
CA VAL A 193 4.79 14.52 -20.82
C VAL A 193 4.40 15.96 -20.60
N ASP A 194 3.10 16.25 -20.74
CA ASP A 194 2.51 17.53 -20.35
C ASP A 194 2.85 17.82 -18.86
N PRO A 195 3.50 18.96 -18.56
CA PRO A 195 3.83 19.35 -17.19
C PRO A 195 2.63 19.33 -16.22
N SER A 196 1.43 19.62 -16.69
CA SER A 196 0.21 19.58 -15.89
C SER A 196 -0.14 18.16 -15.43
N ALA A 197 0.18 17.15 -16.22
CA ALA A 197 -0.02 15.74 -15.86
C ALA A 197 0.91 15.27 -14.73
N VAL A 198 2.07 15.90 -14.60
CA VAL A 198 3.06 15.58 -13.55
C VAL A 198 2.70 16.22 -12.21
N LEU A 199 2.13 17.43 -12.27
CA LEU A 199 1.82 18.22 -11.07
C LEU A 199 0.53 17.78 -10.38
N GLY A 200 -0.28 16.93 -11.04
CA GLY A 200 -1.59 16.53 -10.53
C GLY A 200 -2.51 17.75 -10.42
N ASP A 201 -3.62 17.76 -11.13
CA ASP A 201 -4.61 18.83 -11.07
C ASP A 201 -4.95 19.18 -9.60
N GLY A 202 -4.48 20.33 -9.15
CA GLY A 202 -4.77 20.91 -7.84
C GLY A 202 -6.16 21.54 -7.77
N SER A 203 -7.01 21.33 -8.78
CA SER A 203 -8.35 21.87 -8.84
C SER A 203 -9.38 20.76 -8.82
N LYS A 204 -9.81 20.35 -7.63
CA LYS A 204 -11.19 19.96 -7.32
C LYS A 204 -11.29 19.45 -5.88
N HIS A 205 -11.55 20.37 -5.01
CA HIS A 205 -12.54 20.18 -3.92
C HIS A 205 -13.08 21.52 -3.52
#